data_be5a102d2e7924fc915375fc42732cc3
#
_entry.id   be5a102d2e7924fc915375fc42732cc3
#
_cell.length_a   1.000
_cell.length_b   1.000
_cell.length_c   1.000
_cell.angle_alpha   90.00
_cell.angle_beta   90.00
_cell.angle_gamma   90.00
#
_symmetry.space_group_name_H-M   'P 1'
#
loop_
_entity.id
_entity.type
_entity.pdbx_description
1 polymer ?
#
loop_
_entity_poly.entity_id
_entity_poly.type
_entity_poly.pdbx_seq_one_letter_code
_entity_poly.pdbx_strand_id
1 'polypeptide(L)'
;KMRDAIRCVGHKGTMPTMEFLFRLDQTVNMHGEKTTELVLRKVADKVAARAGLDLVDFSVYPNVDHHPARYEYLFEFYHADHAAIDLAELSRITDEELRAGNYDVSYMTEDGTFAPAIARVLQDETNQLWRDMRVMHGKAPNQIKPVHIVDTEQKRRFFFALIDGEIEG
;
A
#
# COMPACT_ATOMS: atom_id res chain seq x y z
N LYS A 1 20.68 12.16 7.18
CA LYS A 1 20.89 11.29 6.00
C LYS A 1 19.58 11.29 5.20
N MET A 2 19.62 11.78 3.97
CA MET A 2 18.54 11.53 3.01
C MET A 2 18.60 10.06 2.61
N ARG A 3 17.47 9.37 2.67
CA ARG A 3 17.35 7.95 2.29
C ARG A 3 16.66 7.81 0.93
N ASP A 4 17.01 8.70 0.01
CA ASP A 4 16.47 8.69 -1.34
C ASP A 4 17.40 7.92 -2.27
N ALA A 5 16.84 7.01 -3.08
CA ALA A 5 17.51 6.36 -4.19
C ALA A 5 17.35 7.23 -5.43
N ILE A 6 18.47 7.57 -6.05
CA ILE A 6 18.51 8.39 -7.26
C ILE A 6 19.34 7.67 -8.32
N ARG A 7 18.98 7.86 -9.58
CA ARG A 7 19.71 7.35 -10.74
C ARG A 7 20.27 8.50 -11.55
N CYS A 8 21.53 8.41 -11.96
CA CYS A 8 22.06 9.29 -12.98
C CYS A 8 21.56 8.82 -14.36
N VAL A 9 20.80 9.65 -15.04
CA VAL A 9 20.19 9.34 -16.35
C VAL A 9 20.92 10.03 -17.52
N GLY A 10 21.94 10.84 -17.22
CA GLY A 10 22.72 11.54 -18.24
C GLY A 10 23.52 12.70 -17.66
N HIS A 11 24.08 13.51 -18.54
CA HIS A 11 24.82 14.71 -18.18
C HIS A 11 24.40 15.87 -19.09
N LYS A 12 24.32 17.07 -18.50
CA LYS A 12 24.22 18.34 -19.23
C LYS A 12 25.52 19.12 -19.00
N GLY A 13 26.45 19.01 -19.94
CA GLY A 13 27.83 19.42 -19.73
C GLY A 13 28.51 18.56 -18.66
N THR A 14 29.07 19.16 -17.62
CA THR A 14 29.70 18.45 -16.49
C THR A 14 28.70 18.13 -15.36
N MET A 15 27.44 18.58 -15.44
CA MET A 15 26.42 18.35 -14.40
C MET A 15 25.64 17.06 -14.68
N PRO A 16 25.59 16.11 -13.73
CA PRO A 16 24.75 14.92 -13.89
C PRO A 16 23.26 15.28 -13.82
N THR A 17 22.48 14.69 -14.70
CA THR A 17 21.01 14.71 -14.63
C THR A 17 20.59 13.52 -13.80
N MET A 18 19.86 13.80 -12.71
CA MET A 18 19.44 12.80 -11.74
C MET A 18 17.94 12.57 -11.84
N GLU A 19 17.54 11.31 -11.81
CA GLU A 19 16.17 10.88 -11.67
C GLU A 19 15.95 10.36 -10.24
N PHE A 20 14.88 10.80 -9.58
CA PHE A 20 14.47 10.23 -8.32
C PHE A 20 13.79 8.88 -8.58
N LEU A 21 14.23 7.82 -7.92
CA LEU A 21 13.64 6.48 -8.07
C LEU A 21 12.63 6.19 -6.98
N PHE A 22 13.07 6.19 -5.73
CA PHE A 22 12.23 5.89 -4.57
C PHE A 22 12.92 6.31 -3.27
N ARG A 23 12.15 6.31 -2.20
CA ARG A 23 12.68 6.50 -0.84
C ARG A 23 12.84 5.16 -0.15
N LEU A 24 14.02 4.89 0.40
CA LEU A 24 14.35 3.61 1.06
C LEU A 24 13.44 3.29 2.27
N ASP A 25 12.83 4.32 2.88
CA ASP A 25 11.89 4.15 4.01
C ASP A 25 10.47 3.78 3.56
N GLN A 26 10.20 3.71 2.26
CA GLN A 26 8.91 3.39 1.66
C GLN A 26 9.01 2.07 0.88
N THR A 27 9.58 1.07 1.52
CA THR A 27 9.75 -0.27 0.95
C THR A 27 9.30 -1.30 1.97
N VAL A 28 8.41 -2.20 1.56
CA VAL A 28 8.07 -3.38 2.35
C VAL A 28 9.15 -4.43 2.12
N ASN A 29 9.61 -5.05 3.21
CA ASN A 29 10.58 -6.13 3.20
C ASN A 29 10.34 -7.02 4.42
N MET A 30 9.60 -8.10 4.25
CA MET A 30 9.27 -9.05 5.32
C MET A 30 10.28 -10.22 5.38
N HIS A 31 10.68 -10.75 4.21
CA HIS A 31 11.55 -11.92 4.10
C HIS A 31 12.68 -11.77 3.06
N GLY A 32 13.02 -10.53 2.69
CA GLY A 32 14.09 -10.25 1.72
C GLY A 32 13.61 -9.65 0.40
N GLU A 33 12.31 -9.76 0.09
CA GLU A 33 11.67 -9.06 -1.01
C GLU A 33 11.75 -7.54 -0.78
N LYS A 34 11.82 -6.76 -1.84
CA LYS A 34 11.91 -5.30 -1.78
C LYS A 34 10.79 -4.69 -2.59
N THR A 35 9.58 -4.68 -2.02
CA THR A 35 8.43 -4.09 -2.69
C THR A 35 8.37 -2.60 -2.41
N THR A 36 8.71 -1.79 -3.40
CA THR A 36 8.71 -0.32 -3.27
C THR A 36 7.30 0.24 -3.30
N GLU A 37 7.10 1.43 -2.71
CA GLU A 37 5.83 2.16 -2.77
C GLU A 37 5.32 2.35 -4.21
N LEU A 38 6.22 2.55 -5.18
CA LEU A 38 5.86 2.66 -6.59
C LEU A 38 5.22 1.36 -7.13
N VAL A 39 5.73 0.21 -6.73
CA VAL A 39 5.13 -1.09 -7.10
C VAL A 39 3.77 -1.22 -6.44
N LEU A 40 3.68 -0.94 -5.13
CA LEU A 40 2.43 -1.01 -4.38
C LEU A 40 1.34 -0.12 -5.00
N ARG A 41 1.70 1.11 -5.41
CA ARG A 41 0.79 2.05 -6.09
C ARG A 41 0.31 1.49 -7.44
N LYS A 42 1.22 1.00 -8.27
CA LYS A 42 0.85 0.41 -9.56
C LYS A 42 -0.09 -0.79 -9.42
N VAL A 43 0.12 -1.60 -8.38
CA VAL A 43 -0.78 -2.71 -8.04
C VAL A 43 -2.16 -2.17 -7.70
N ALA A 44 -2.24 -1.17 -6.79
CA ALA A 44 -3.52 -0.59 -6.38
C ALA A 44 -4.30 0.02 -7.55
N ASP A 45 -3.61 0.78 -8.43
CA ASP A 45 -4.22 1.37 -9.62
C ASP A 45 -4.79 0.30 -10.57
N LYS A 46 -4.07 -0.80 -10.78
CA LYS A 46 -4.51 -1.90 -11.64
C LYS A 46 -5.67 -2.70 -11.02
N VAL A 47 -5.61 -2.94 -9.71
CA VAL A 47 -6.70 -3.62 -8.98
C VAL A 47 -7.98 -2.83 -9.11
N ALA A 48 -7.95 -1.52 -8.84
CA ALA A 48 -9.10 -0.65 -8.99
C ALA A 48 -9.66 -0.66 -10.42
N ALA A 49 -8.79 -0.53 -11.42
CA ALA A 49 -9.20 -0.58 -12.83
C ALA A 49 -9.85 -1.92 -13.23
N ARG A 50 -9.29 -3.05 -12.76
CA ARG A 50 -9.85 -4.39 -13.04
C ARG A 50 -11.17 -4.63 -12.33
N ALA A 51 -11.31 -4.09 -11.10
CA ALA A 51 -12.55 -4.20 -10.33
C ALA A 51 -13.63 -3.20 -10.80
N GLY A 52 -13.30 -2.24 -11.67
CA GLY A 52 -14.21 -1.20 -12.12
C GLY A 52 -14.55 -0.20 -11.01
N LEU A 53 -13.62 0.03 -10.05
CA LEU A 53 -13.78 0.91 -8.90
C LEU A 53 -12.86 2.12 -9.02
N ASP A 54 -13.34 3.27 -8.56
CA ASP A 54 -12.56 4.51 -8.53
C ASP A 54 -11.76 4.60 -7.22
N LEU A 55 -10.43 4.50 -7.32
CA LEU A 55 -9.53 4.54 -6.18
C LEU A 55 -9.35 5.96 -5.64
N VAL A 56 -9.65 6.17 -4.36
CA VAL A 56 -9.29 7.38 -3.62
C VAL A 56 -7.84 7.30 -3.16
N ASP A 57 -7.53 6.27 -2.38
CA ASP A 57 -6.18 5.99 -1.90
C ASP A 57 -6.08 4.54 -1.41
N PHE A 58 -4.88 4.13 -1.01
CA PHE A 58 -4.63 2.79 -0.47
C PHE A 58 -3.57 2.81 0.61
N SER A 59 -3.60 1.81 1.45
CA SER A 59 -2.52 1.48 2.38
C SER A 59 -2.20 -0.01 2.30
N VAL A 60 -0.99 -0.40 2.63
CA VAL A 60 -0.58 -1.81 2.68
C VAL A 60 -0.03 -2.12 4.05
N TYR A 61 -0.57 -3.15 4.68
CA TYR A 61 -0.07 -3.72 5.92
C TYR A 61 0.72 -4.99 5.62
N PRO A 62 2.05 -4.99 5.89
CA PRO A 62 2.84 -6.21 5.84
C PRO A 62 2.55 -7.05 7.10
N ASN A 63 1.63 -8.03 6.98
CA ASN A 63 1.21 -8.83 8.11
C ASN A 63 2.18 -9.99 8.35
N VAL A 64 3.16 -9.74 9.22
CA VAL A 64 4.15 -10.74 9.67
C VAL A 64 3.64 -11.63 10.80
N ASP A 65 2.53 -11.26 11.44
CA ASP A 65 1.90 -12.04 12.51
C ASP A 65 1.03 -13.18 11.94
N HIS A 66 0.63 -13.06 10.68
CA HIS A 66 -0.02 -14.15 9.95
C HIS A 66 1.03 -15.16 9.48
N HIS A 67 0.72 -16.46 9.56
CA HIS A 67 1.62 -17.52 9.13
C HIS A 67 0.96 -18.42 8.06
N PRO A 68 1.52 -18.44 6.83
CA PRO A 68 2.64 -17.64 6.27
C PRO A 68 2.34 -16.14 6.25
N ALA A 69 3.39 -15.29 6.32
CA ALA A 69 3.23 -13.84 6.23
C ALA A 69 2.53 -13.42 4.93
N ARG A 70 1.84 -12.28 4.91
CA ARG A 70 1.11 -11.83 3.73
C ARG A 70 1.04 -10.30 3.63
N TYR A 71 0.74 -9.83 2.43
CA TYR A 71 0.36 -8.44 2.16
C TYR A 71 -1.15 -8.26 2.36
N GLU A 72 -1.56 -7.25 3.10
CA GLU A 72 -2.95 -6.84 3.21
C GLU A 72 -3.12 -5.44 2.63
N TYR A 73 -3.84 -5.34 1.53
CA TYR A 73 -4.18 -4.06 0.91
C TYR A 73 -5.46 -3.52 1.51
N LEU A 74 -5.42 -2.27 1.94
CA LEU A 74 -6.54 -1.51 2.50
C LEU A 74 -6.91 -0.44 1.47
N PHE A 75 -8.01 -0.59 0.77
CA PHE A 75 -8.46 0.28 -0.30
C PHE A 75 -9.54 1.24 0.18
N GLU A 76 -9.43 2.51 -0.17
CA GLU A 76 -10.51 3.48 -0.08
C GLU A 76 -10.99 3.82 -1.49
N PHE A 77 -12.27 3.55 -1.77
CA PHE A 77 -12.87 3.79 -3.08
C PHE A 77 -13.83 4.99 -3.05
N TYR A 78 -14.01 5.63 -4.18
CA TYR A 78 -14.84 6.81 -4.31
C TYR A 78 -16.31 6.40 -4.52
N HIS A 79 -17.20 6.78 -3.58
CA HIS A 79 -18.64 6.53 -3.66
C HIS A 79 -19.03 5.08 -4.00
N ALA A 80 -18.26 4.11 -3.54
CA ALA A 80 -18.55 2.71 -3.79
C ALA A 80 -19.70 2.21 -2.90
N ASP A 81 -20.55 1.36 -3.45
CA ASP A 81 -21.44 0.53 -2.62
C ASP A 81 -20.61 -0.63 -2.04
N HIS A 82 -20.10 -0.44 -0.85
CA HIS A 82 -19.21 -1.41 -0.20
C HIS A 82 -19.86 -2.78 -0.04
N ALA A 83 -21.19 -2.84 0.14
CA ALA A 83 -21.92 -4.10 0.26
C ALA A 83 -21.94 -4.91 -1.04
N ALA A 84 -21.74 -4.25 -2.18
CA ALA A 84 -21.69 -4.88 -3.49
C ALA A 84 -20.27 -5.33 -3.89
N ILE A 85 -19.23 -4.97 -3.12
CA ILE A 85 -17.85 -5.35 -3.43
C ILE A 85 -17.61 -6.81 -3.05
N ASP A 86 -17.27 -7.65 -4.02
CA ASP A 86 -16.82 -9.02 -3.78
C ASP A 86 -15.36 -9.00 -3.27
N LEU A 87 -15.19 -9.08 -1.94
CA LEU A 87 -13.87 -9.06 -1.30
C LEU A 87 -13.00 -10.26 -1.67
N ALA A 88 -13.60 -11.41 -1.99
CA ALA A 88 -12.83 -12.59 -2.41
C ALA A 88 -12.24 -12.36 -3.81
N GLU A 89 -13.04 -11.82 -4.73
CA GLU A 89 -12.58 -11.47 -6.07
C GLU A 89 -11.57 -10.31 -6.02
N LEU A 90 -11.80 -9.27 -5.21
CA LEU A 90 -10.88 -8.16 -5.04
C LEU A 90 -9.52 -8.65 -4.49
N SER A 91 -9.54 -9.58 -3.53
CA SER A 91 -8.32 -10.20 -2.98
C SER A 91 -7.59 -11.02 -4.03
N ARG A 92 -8.32 -11.80 -4.84
CA ARG A 92 -7.73 -12.59 -5.93
C ARG A 92 -7.02 -11.70 -6.95
N ILE A 93 -7.67 -10.62 -7.39
CA ILE A 93 -7.09 -9.62 -8.31
C ILE A 93 -5.86 -8.98 -7.68
N THR A 94 -5.91 -8.63 -6.39
CA THR A 94 -4.81 -8.02 -5.65
C THR A 94 -3.58 -8.93 -5.61
N ASP A 95 -3.76 -10.21 -5.31
CA ASP A 95 -2.67 -11.17 -5.29
C ASP A 95 -2.04 -11.33 -6.68
N GLU A 96 -2.85 -11.47 -7.71
CA GLU A 96 -2.37 -11.59 -9.09
C GLU A 96 -1.54 -10.37 -9.53
N GLU A 97 -2.04 -9.16 -9.28
CA GLU A 97 -1.33 -7.93 -9.67
C GLU A 97 -0.05 -7.71 -8.85
N LEU A 98 -0.06 -8.07 -7.57
CA LEU A 98 1.14 -7.98 -6.73
C LEU A 98 2.22 -8.95 -7.21
N ARG A 99 1.86 -10.20 -7.48
CA ARG A 99 2.78 -11.20 -8.02
C ARG A 99 3.31 -10.82 -9.41
N ALA A 100 2.45 -10.27 -10.26
CA ALA A 100 2.88 -9.76 -11.57
C ALA A 100 3.79 -8.53 -11.46
N GLY A 101 3.64 -7.73 -10.39
CA GLY A 101 4.43 -6.53 -10.15
C GLY A 101 5.76 -6.75 -9.43
N ASN A 102 5.93 -7.89 -8.75
CA ASN A 102 7.14 -8.21 -8.01
C ASN A 102 7.45 -9.72 -8.08
N TYR A 103 8.53 -10.04 -8.79
CA TYR A 103 8.97 -11.43 -9.00
C TYR A 103 9.28 -12.16 -7.67
N ASP A 104 9.94 -11.48 -6.72
CA ASP A 104 10.29 -12.08 -5.44
C ASP A 104 9.03 -12.47 -4.64
N VAL A 105 7.99 -11.63 -4.66
CA VAL A 105 6.70 -11.95 -4.04
C VAL A 105 6.04 -13.13 -4.76
N SER A 106 6.07 -13.18 -6.09
CA SER A 106 5.52 -14.33 -6.83
C SER A 106 6.19 -15.62 -6.43
N TYR A 107 7.52 -15.64 -6.43
CA TYR A 107 8.32 -16.82 -6.04
C TYR A 107 8.02 -17.25 -4.60
N MET A 108 8.02 -16.29 -3.65
CA MET A 108 7.76 -16.57 -2.24
C MET A 108 6.31 -17.00 -1.95
N THR A 109 5.36 -16.62 -2.79
CA THR A 109 3.99 -17.13 -2.69
C THR A 109 3.90 -18.58 -3.22
N GLU A 110 4.62 -18.89 -4.29
CA GLU A 110 4.66 -20.23 -4.89
C GLU A 110 5.36 -21.26 -4.00
N ASP A 111 6.41 -20.87 -3.28
CA ASP A 111 7.14 -21.76 -2.36
C ASP A 111 6.51 -21.83 -0.96
N GLY A 112 5.42 -21.06 -0.71
CA GLY A 112 4.69 -21.08 0.56
C GLY A 112 5.30 -20.20 1.65
N THR A 113 6.31 -19.39 1.35
CA THR A 113 6.88 -18.39 2.30
C THR A 113 5.87 -17.28 2.57
N PHE A 114 5.09 -16.87 1.55
CA PHE A 114 3.96 -15.97 1.70
C PHE A 114 2.63 -16.68 1.47
N ALA A 115 1.62 -16.29 2.23
CA ALA A 115 0.23 -16.54 1.87
C ALA A 115 -0.19 -15.54 0.76
N PRO A 116 -1.22 -15.87 -0.04
CA PRO A 116 -1.78 -14.95 -1.01
C PRO A 116 -2.15 -13.60 -0.37
N ALA A 117 -1.94 -12.52 -1.10
CA ALA A 117 -2.33 -11.20 -0.66
C ALA A 117 -3.86 -11.09 -0.55
N ILE A 118 -4.33 -10.27 0.39
CA ILE A 118 -5.77 -9.99 0.54
C ILE A 118 -6.07 -8.51 0.41
N ALA A 119 -7.31 -8.22 0.05
CA ALA A 119 -7.87 -6.89 0.00
C ALA A 119 -8.91 -6.68 1.11
N ARG A 120 -8.93 -5.49 1.65
CA ARG A 120 -9.95 -4.98 2.58
C ARG A 120 -10.41 -3.62 2.08
N VAL A 121 -11.63 -3.25 2.40
CA VAL A 121 -12.18 -1.93 2.05
C VAL A 121 -12.25 -1.08 3.29
N LEU A 122 -11.77 0.15 3.19
CA LEU A 122 -11.85 1.16 4.23
C LEU A 122 -13.15 1.94 4.10
N GLN A 123 -13.66 2.42 5.21
CA GLN A 123 -14.76 3.38 5.23
C GLN A 123 -14.39 4.64 4.44
N ASP A 124 -15.39 5.30 3.88
CA ASP A 124 -15.21 6.57 3.18
C ASP A 124 -14.51 7.61 4.05
N GLU A 125 -13.69 8.45 3.42
CA GLU A 125 -12.94 9.52 4.08
C GLU A 125 -11.89 9.08 5.11
N THR A 126 -11.54 7.79 5.19
CA THR A 126 -10.54 7.28 6.14
C THR A 126 -9.19 8.00 6.01
N ASN A 127 -8.70 8.21 4.79
CA ASN A 127 -7.43 8.90 4.57
C ASN A 127 -7.51 10.39 4.91
N GLN A 128 -8.66 11.04 4.67
CA GLN A 128 -8.89 12.42 5.10
C GLN A 128 -8.93 12.53 6.62
N LEU A 129 -9.63 11.62 7.30
CA LEU A 129 -9.69 11.56 8.77
C LEU A 129 -8.29 11.39 9.39
N TRP A 130 -7.43 10.55 8.78
CA TRP A 130 -6.03 10.45 9.22
C TRP A 130 -5.31 11.79 9.13
N ARG A 131 -5.45 12.51 8.02
CA ARG A 131 -4.82 13.82 7.83
C ARG A 131 -5.31 14.82 8.87
N ASP A 132 -6.62 14.89 9.10
CA ASP A 132 -7.24 15.82 10.05
C ASP A 132 -6.77 15.53 11.48
N MET A 133 -6.72 14.26 11.86
CA MET A 133 -6.15 13.85 13.15
C MET A 133 -4.70 14.31 13.30
N ARG A 134 -3.87 14.21 12.25
CA ARG A 134 -2.46 14.65 12.29
C ARG A 134 -2.34 16.17 12.40
N VAL A 135 -3.23 16.92 11.75
CA VAL A 135 -3.32 18.39 11.89
C VAL A 135 -3.70 18.77 13.31
N MET A 136 -4.71 18.13 13.88
CA MET A 136 -5.14 18.35 15.27
C MET A 136 -4.00 18.09 16.28
N HIS A 137 -3.10 17.16 15.96
CA HIS A 137 -1.89 16.90 16.75
C HIS A 137 -0.69 17.80 16.39
N GLY A 138 -0.95 18.94 15.73
CA GLY A 138 0.05 19.98 15.48
C GLY A 138 0.95 19.77 14.27
N LYS A 139 0.66 18.83 13.37
CA LYS A 139 1.40 18.71 12.12
C LYS A 139 0.89 19.72 11.08
N ALA A 140 1.81 20.39 10.40
CA ALA A 140 1.44 21.27 9.29
C ALA A 140 0.82 20.44 8.14
N PRO A 141 -0.32 20.88 7.55
CA PRO A 141 -1.05 20.11 6.53
C PRO A 141 -0.18 19.70 5.33
N ASN A 142 0.73 20.57 4.90
CA ASN A 142 1.65 20.33 3.78
C ASN A 142 2.79 19.35 4.09
N GLN A 143 2.94 18.93 5.34
CA GLN A 143 3.93 17.93 5.78
C GLN A 143 3.32 16.54 6.00
N ILE A 144 2.00 16.41 5.89
CA ILE A 144 1.31 15.14 6.07
C ILE A 144 1.26 14.43 4.72
N LYS A 145 1.98 13.33 4.62
CA LYS A 145 1.99 12.47 3.43
C LYS A 145 0.92 11.38 3.56
N PRO A 146 0.39 10.88 2.43
CA PRO A 146 -0.41 9.67 2.43
C PRO A 146 0.31 8.51 3.14
N VAL A 147 -0.45 7.61 3.71
CA VAL A 147 0.08 6.42 4.38
C VAL A 147 -0.07 5.22 3.45
N HIS A 148 0.95 4.95 2.64
CA HIS A 148 0.93 3.79 1.76
C HIS A 148 1.52 2.53 2.40
N ILE A 149 2.22 2.67 3.54
CA ILE A 149 2.72 1.53 4.31
C ILE A 149 2.31 1.69 5.78
N VAL A 150 1.59 0.70 6.29
CA VAL A 150 1.17 0.60 7.69
C VAL A 150 2.29 -0.10 8.46
N ASP A 151 3.28 0.67 8.92
CA ASP A 151 4.53 0.21 9.52
C ASP A 151 4.63 0.45 11.03
N THR A 152 3.59 1.03 11.64
CA THR A 152 3.54 1.31 13.07
C THR A 152 2.22 0.86 13.66
N GLU A 153 2.23 0.51 14.95
CA GLU A 153 1.03 0.12 15.69
C GLU A 153 -0.04 1.22 15.69
N GLN A 154 0.36 2.51 15.75
CA GLN A 154 -0.58 3.63 15.67
C GLN A 154 -1.34 3.63 14.33
N LYS A 155 -0.62 3.43 13.20
CA LYS A 155 -1.25 3.34 11.89
C LYS A 155 -2.13 2.11 11.81
N ARG A 156 -1.66 0.95 12.27
CA ARG A 156 -2.41 -0.29 12.27
C ARG A 156 -3.74 -0.12 13.00
N ARG A 157 -3.72 0.34 14.25
CA ARG A 157 -4.94 0.58 15.04
C ARG A 157 -5.89 1.55 14.35
N PHE A 158 -5.37 2.62 13.74
CA PHE A 158 -6.22 3.59 13.06
C PHE A 158 -6.91 3.01 11.84
N PHE A 159 -6.13 2.45 10.90
CA PHE A 159 -6.69 1.96 9.64
C PHE A 159 -7.55 0.70 9.84
N PHE A 160 -7.17 -0.21 10.73
CA PHE A 160 -7.95 -1.42 10.99
C PHE A 160 -9.28 -1.13 11.71
N ALA A 161 -9.35 -0.10 12.55
CA ALA A 161 -10.61 0.32 13.16
C ALA A 161 -11.62 0.90 12.14
N LEU A 162 -11.18 1.22 10.93
CA LEU A 162 -11.99 1.81 9.86
C LEU A 162 -12.13 0.87 8.64
N ILE A 163 -11.86 -0.42 8.82
CA ILE A 163 -12.19 -1.43 7.81
C ILE A 163 -13.70 -1.62 7.82
N ASP A 164 -14.32 -1.56 6.62
CA ASP A 164 -15.73 -1.76 6.48
C ASP A 164 -16.11 -3.24 6.63
N GLY A 165 -17.17 -3.52 7.38
CA GLY A 165 -17.69 -4.88 7.59
C GLY A 165 -16.97 -5.72 8.64
N GLU A 166 -15.86 -5.28 9.23
CA GLU A 166 -15.19 -5.99 10.32
C GLU A 166 -15.41 -5.24 11.65
N ILE A 167 -16.44 -5.63 12.40
CA ILE A 167 -16.48 -5.36 13.84
C ILE A 167 -15.72 -6.51 14.49
N GLU A 168 -14.42 -6.31 14.77
CA GLU A 168 -13.71 -7.23 15.67
C GLU A 168 -14.40 -7.17 17.04
N GLY A 169 -15.07 -8.26 17.42
CA GLY A 169 -15.63 -8.50 18.75
C GLY A 169 -14.54 -8.92 19.75
#